data_e75d08db28054ded1e02a8a948e40e80
#
_entry.id   e75d08db28054ded1e02a8a948e40e80
#
_cell.length_a   1.000
_cell.length_b   1.000
_cell.length_c   1.000
_cell.angle_alpha   90.00
_cell.angle_beta   90.00
_cell.angle_gamma   90.00
#
_symmetry.space_group_name_H-M   'P 1'
#
loop_
_entity.id
_entity.type
_entity.pdbx_description
1 polymer ?
#
loop_
_entity_poly.entity_id
_entity_poly.type
_entity_poly.pdbx_seq_one_letter_code
_entity_poly.pdbx_strand_id
1 'polypeptide(L)'
;MPTRLLRGSLAFLISVFLLTLISPITAQADVSQQPQITYSDSSGLSFNADTQSLGGLQNPKFQWFVNGKAMVGGTKAAFKASSKQKNQSIQLKVNASGVTSSSVVAKIGQVIINVKPVVAFADTAGKKVVVTAGSYSPKTAKVTFQWYKGPIDIAGAKTASYSPATADQGFKIYANVKFSAKGFVDNKVDSNEIEIPVVKRTYVQVWQDEFNLTAGSSPDSSIWQPENGDGTKAAAGAGWGNKERQYYIPTLAKVTSAGALQIDAKTAGAGEYTCYYKGPCEWISSKYITKDKVGFKYGRIEARIKGPVGAGTWGAFWMLGADIDDRRWPWCGEIDVTELLGKTPNLSYGYLHGLISDAAGRGTSVDMPKGFADEYHTYAIDWLPDQIDWYLDGVLYGSQQKLDKDWVFDHEFYLIMNLAMGGNFGGGIEAGLTQASMSFDWIRFSTINGVGEVIKH
;
A
#
# COMPACT_ATOMS: atom_id res chain seq x y z
N MET A 1 -54.06 11.58 52.65
CA MET A 1 -54.89 12.16 51.59
C MET A 1 -54.00 12.33 50.36
N PRO A 2 -54.49 12.08 49.13
CA PRO A 2 -54.00 10.93 48.41
C PRO A 2 -53.13 11.34 47.18
N THR A 3 -52.11 10.56 46.97
CA THR A 3 -51.53 9.94 45.76
C THR A 3 -52.27 10.15 44.45
N ARG A 4 -51.52 10.55 43.42
CA ARG A 4 -51.84 10.19 42.06
C ARG A 4 -50.58 9.70 41.36
N LEU A 5 -50.58 8.40 41.00
CA LEU A 5 -49.73 7.75 40.04
C LEU A 5 -49.95 8.35 38.63
N LEU A 6 -48.89 8.63 37.95
CA LEU A 6 -48.89 8.75 36.48
C LEU A 6 -47.97 7.69 35.89
N ARG A 7 -48.59 6.73 35.23
CA ARG A 7 -47.93 5.74 34.40
C ARG A 7 -47.40 6.44 33.15
N GLY A 8 -46.08 6.44 32.96
CA GLY A 8 -45.44 6.82 31.74
C GLY A 8 -45.07 5.55 30.99
N SER A 9 -45.70 5.33 29.85
CA SER A 9 -45.42 4.23 28.93
C SER A 9 -44.05 4.38 28.31
N LEU A 10 -43.20 3.39 28.50
CA LEU A 10 -41.91 3.25 27.85
C LEU A 10 -42.15 2.78 26.40
N ALA A 11 -42.10 3.68 25.44
CA ALA A 11 -42.13 3.34 24.05
C ALA A 11 -40.76 2.82 23.65
N PHE A 12 -40.63 1.52 23.42
CA PHE A 12 -39.49 0.88 22.78
C PHE A 12 -39.44 1.30 21.29
N LEU A 13 -38.55 2.21 20.97
CA LEU A 13 -38.19 2.49 19.56
C LEU A 13 -37.33 1.34 19.08
N ILE A 14 -37.95 0.39 18.40
CA ILE A 14 -37.27 -0.60 17.58
C ILE A 14 -36.75 0.15 16.36
N SER A 15 -35.46 0.48 16.36
CA SER A 15 -34.76 0.89 15.16
C SER A 15 -34.67 -0.33 14.22
N VAL A 16 -35.60 -0.37 13.27
CA VAL A 16 -35.50 -1.28 12.13
C VAL A 16 -34.30 -0.81 11.32
N PHE A 17 -33.17 -1.49 11.49
CA PHE A 17 -32.08 -1.43 10.51
C PHE A 17 -32.62 -1.99 9.19
N LEU A 18 -32.96 -1.10 8.28
CA LEU A 18 -33.19 -1.45 6.90
C LEU A 18 -31.83 -1.92 6.35
N LEU A 19 -31.60 -3.25 6.41
CA LEU A 19 -30.58 -3.91 5.61
C LEU A 19 -31.04 -3.73 4.16
N THR A 20 -30.59 -2.69 3.51
CA THR A 20 -30.65 -2.64 2.05
C THR A 20 -29.76 -3.78 1.57
N LEU A 21 -30.39 -4.89 1.22
CA LEU A 21 -29.83 -5.92 0.37
C LEU A 21 -29.29 -5.20 -0.88
N ILE A 22 -28.00 -4.90 -0.90
CA ILE A 22 -27.31 -4.60 -2.12
C ILE A 22 -27.33 -5.91 -2.89
N SER A 23 -28.36 -6.09 -3.71
CA SER A 23 -28.32 -7.09 -4.76
C SER A 23 -26.99 -6.93 -5.49
N PRO A 24 -26.29 -8.01 -5.84
CA PRO A 24 -25.15 -7.89 -6.72
C PRO A 24 -25.66 -7.14 -7.95
N ILE A 25 -25.21 -5.90 -8.10
CA ILE A 25 -25.35 -5.19 -9.36
C ILE A 25 -24.47 -6.00 -10.31
N THR A 26 -25.05 -7.02 -10.91
CA THR A 26 -24.61 -7.42 -12.23
C THR A 26 -24.78 -6.17 -13.04
N ALA A 27 -23.71 -5.40 -13.21
CA ALA A 27 -23.61 -4.43 -14.27
C ALA A 27 -23.63 -5.24 -15.57
N GLN A 28 -24.81 -5.71 -15.90
CA GLN A 28 -25.17 -6.04 -17.26
C GLN A 28 -25.17 -4.69 -17.93
N ALA A 29 -23.97 -4.29 -18.40
CA ALA A 29 -23.87 -3.21 -19.35
C ALA A 29 -24.97 -3.54 -20.36
N ASP A 30 -25.90 -2.61 -20.51
CA ASP A 30 -26.91 -2.64 -21.56
C ASP A 30 -26.11 -2.87 -22.83
N VAL A 31 -26.03 -4.12 -23.27
CA VAL A 31 -25.38 -4.49 -24.54
C VAL A 31 -26.27 -3.81 -25.54
N SER A 32 -25.89 -2.60 -25.91
CA SER A 32 -26.62 -1.79 -26.86
C SER A 32 -27.00 -2.72 -27.99
N GLN A 33 -28.28 -2.78 -28.32
CA GLN A 33 -28.82 -3.55 -29.43
C GLN A 33 -28.28 -2.95 -30.76
N GLN A 34 -26.96 -3.06 -30.95
CA GLN A 34 -26.25 -2.53 -32.09
C GLN A 34 -25.70 -3.68 -32.94
N PRO A 35 -25.87 -3.60 -34.29
CA PRO A 35 -25.22 -4.55 -35.18
C PRO A 35 -23.70 -4.44 -35.03
N GLN A 36 -23.01 -5.56 -35.05
CA GLN A 36 -21.56 -5.60 -35.02
C GLN A 36 -21.00 -5.75 -36.44
N ILE A 37 -19.81 -5.22 -36.66
CA ILE A 37 -19.05 -5.37 -37.88
C ILE A 37 -17.91 -6.36 -37.60
N THR A 38 -17.82 -7.41 -38.44
CA THR A 38 -16.72 -8.38 -38.34
C THR A 38 -15.98 -8.45 -39.68
N TYR A 39 -14.69 -8.76 -39.61
CA TYR A 39 -13.93 -9.10 -40.82
C TYR A 39 -14.24 -10.53 -41.24
N SER A 40 -14.46 -10.74 -42.55
CA SER A 40 -14.67 -12.06 -43.14
C SER A 40 -13.36 -12.72 -43.59
N ASP A 41 -12.29 -11.91 -43.71
CA ASP A 41 -10.95 -12.41 -44.11
C ASP A 41 -9.83 -11.57 -43.44
N SER A 42 -8.60 -11.98 -43.66
CA SER A 42 -7.40 -11.31 -43.13
C SER A 42 -6.93 -10.10 -43.94
N SER A 43 -7.62 -9.74 -45.02
CA SER A 43 -7.26 -8.58 -45.87
C SER A 43 -7.54 -7.23 -45.18
N GLY A 44 -8.46 -7.22 -44.21
CA GLY A 44 -8.95 -6.00 -43.58
C GLY A 44 -9.89 -5.15 -44.49
N LEU A 45 -10.34 -5.74 -45.60
CA LEU A 45 -11.21 -5.06 -46.57
C LEU A 45 -12.58 -5.72 -46.70
N SER A 46 -12.77 -6.95 -46.27
CA SER A 46 -14.02 -7.69 -46.38
C SER A 46 -14.73 -7.77 -45.03
N PHE A 47 -15.99 -7.44 -44.99
CA PHE A 47 -16.80 -7.29 -43.77
C PHE A 47 -18.09 -8.10 -43.85
N ASN A 48 -18.52 -8.58 -42.68
CA ASN A 48 -19.85 -9.15 -42.46
C ASN A 48 -20.60 -8.34 -41.39
N ALA A 49 -21.89 -8.23 -41.59
CA ALA A 49 -22.84 -7.77 -40.56
C ALA A 49 -23.11 -8.92 -39.58
N ASP A 50 -22.89 -8.69 -38.29
CA ASP A 50 -23.35 -9.56 -37.24
C ASP A 50 -24.52 -8.89 -36.52
N THR A 51 -25.69 -9.50 -36.61
CA THR A 51 -26.95 -9.00 -36.08
C THR A 51 -27.48 -9.82 -34.92
N GLN A 52 -26.66 -10.75 -34.35
CA GLN A 52 -27.10 -11.62 -33.26
C GLN A 52 -27.50 -10.80 -32.01
N SER A 53 -26.85 -9.66 -31.79
CA SER A 53 -27.18 -8.74 -30.70
C SER A 53 -28.52 -8.05 -30.84
N LEU A 54 -29.13 -8.10 -32.02
CA LEU A 54 -30.43 -7.44 -32.33
C LEU A 54 -31.65 -8.38 -32.13
N GLY A 55 -31.43 -9.63 -31.71
CA GLY A 55 -32.47 -10.60 -31.36
C GLY A 55 -33.50 -10.85 -32.48
N GLY A 56 -33.29 -11.93 -33.24
CA GLY A 56 -34.35 -12.50 -34.12
C GLY A 56 -35.02 -11.59 -35.17
N LEU A 57 -34.29 -10.59 -35.70
CA LEU A 57 -34.80 -9.67 -36.68
C LEU A 57 -35.35 -10.38 -37.94
N GLN A 58 -36.56 -10.07 -38.31
CA GLN A 58 -37.17 -10.56 -39.56
C GLN A 58 -36.79 -9.65 -40.72
N ASN A 59 -36.28 -10.19 -41.81
CA ASN A 59 -35.97 -9.53 -43.07
C ASN A 59 -35.12 -8.23 -42.89
N PRO A 60 -33.93 -8.28 -42.25
CA PRO A 60 -33.13 -7.08 -42.04
C PRO A 60 -32.65 -6.49 -43.35
N LYS A 61 -32.76 -5.18 -43.51
CA LYS A 61 -32.21 -4.40 -44.62
C LYS A 61 -30.90 -3.76 -44.16
N PHE A 62 -29.84 -3.93 -44.95
CA PHE A 62 -28.50 -3.43 -44.66
C PHE A 62 -28.18 -2.21 -45.51
N GLN A 63 -27.38 -1.29 -44.96
CA GLN A 63 -26.72 -0.23 -45.70
C GLN A 63 -25.35 0.07 -45.10
N TRP A 64 -24.32 -0.13 -45.89
CA TRP A 64 -22.96 0.21 -45.52
C TRP A 64 -22.64 1.65 -45.89
N PHE A 65 -21.86 2.31 -45.02
CA PHE A 65 -21.38 3.68 -45.20
C PHE A 65 -19.85 3.70 -45.08
N VAL A 66 -19.21 4.47 -45.99
CA VAL A 66 -17.78 4.76 -45.92
C VAL A 66 -17.62 6.28 -45.89
N ASN A 67 -16.88 6.81 -44.94
CA ASN A 67 -16.80 8.26 -44.66
C ASN A 67 -18.16 8.95 -44.61
N GLY A 68 -19.15 8.30 -44.00
CA GLY A 68 -20.49 8.81 -43.84
C GLY A 68 -21.35 8.78 -45.12
N LYS A 69 -20.81 8.36 -46.27
CA LYS A 69 -21.54 8.24 -47.53
C LYS A 69 -22.06 6.82 -47.72
N ALA A 70 -23.32 6.67 -48.09
CA ALA A 70 -23.91 5.38 -48.41
C ALA A 70 -23.20 4.76 -49.62
N MET A 71 -22.84 3.50 -49.52
CA MET A 71 -22.15 2.79 -50.57
C MET A 71 -23.15 2.20 -51.57
N VAL A 72 -22.96 2.48 -52.88
CA VAL A 72 -23.71 1.84 -53.95
C VAL A 72 -23.44 0.32 -53.90
N GLY A 73 -24.50 -0.47 -53.88
CA GLY A 73 -24.37 -1.94 -53.71
C GLY A 73 -24.08 -2.41 -52.26
N GLY A 74 -23.93 -1.48 -51.30
CA GLY A 74 -23.72 -1.76 -49.88
C GLY A 74 -24.99 -2.15 -49.13
N THR A 75 -25.87 -2.95 -49.72
CA THR A 75 -27.19 -3.33 -49.19
C THR A 75 -27.27 -4.80 -48.79
N LYS A 76 -26.14 -5.51 -48.83
CA LYS A 76 -26.02 -6.94 -48.39
C LYS A 76 -25.42 -7.02 -47.01
N ALA A 77 -25.62 -8.14 -46.34
CA ALA A 77 -24.96 -8.43 -45.07
C ALA A 77 -23.40 -8.44 -45.17
N ALA A 78 -22.87 -8.86 -46.35
CA ALA A 78 -21.45 -8.78 -46.66
C ALA A 78 -21.13 -7.53 -47.49
N PHE A 79 -20.00 -6.90 -47.19
CA PHE A 79 -19.48 -5.73 -47.93
C PHE A 79 -17.95 -5.88 -48.13
N LYS A 80 -17.48 -5.52 -49.32
CA LYS A 80 -16.06 -5.46 -49.64
C LYS A 80 -15.65 -4.05 -50.00
N ALA A 81 -14.74 -3.48 -49.22
CA ALA A 81 -14.13 -2.20 -49.48
C ALA A 81 -13.01 -2.34 -50.55
N SER A 82 -12.74 -1.28 -51.27
CA SER A 82 -11.58 -1.20 -52.13
C SER A 82 -10.29 -0.90 -51.31
N SER A 83 -9.14 -1.21 -51.82
CA SER A 83 -7.86 -0.86 -51.19
C SER A 83 -7.68 0.65 -51.00
N LYS A 84 -8.27 1.47 -51.85
CA LYS A 84 -8.25 2.94 -51.77
C LYS A 84 -9.05 3.46 -50.55
N GLN A 85 -9.92 2.64 -49.98
CA GLN A 85 -10.75 3.00 -48.80
C GLN A 85 -10.07 2.59 -47.47
N LYS A 86 -8.88 1.99 -47.50
CA LYS A 86 -8.12 1.68 -46.27
C LYS A 86 -7.96 2.96 -45.43
N ASN A 87 -8.06 2.81 -44.11
CA ASN A 87 -8.06 3.90 -43.10
C ASN A 87 -9.28 4.86 -43.13
N GLN A 88 -10.21 4.69 -44.05
CA GLN A 88 -11.47 5.46 -44.03
C GLN A 88 -12.40 4.87 -42.96
N SER A 89 -13.35 5.70 -42.49
CA SER A 89 -14.38 5.23 -41.57
C SER A 89 -15.35 4.30 -42.26
N ILE A 90 -15.81 3.27 -41.54
CA ILE A 90 -16.86 2.35 -42.00
C ILE A 90 -17.94 2.24 -40.91
N GLN A 91 -19.20 2.22 -41.33
CA GLN A 91 -20.36 2.02 -40.46
C GLN A 91 -21.42 1.18 -41.18
N LEU A 92 -22.12 0.36 -40.43
CA LEU A 92 -23.29 -0.39 -40.91
C LEU A 92 -24.53 0.17 -40.25
N LYS A 93 -25.59 0.36 -41.04
CA LYS A 93 -26.97 0.57 -40.55
C LYS A 93 -27.80 -0.65 -40.92
N VAL A 94 -28.62 -1.09 -40.00
CA VAL A 94 -29.56 -2.20 -40.18
C VAL A 94 -30.97 -1.67 -39.87
N ASN A 95 -31.88 -1.84 -40.80
CA ASN A 95 -33.28 -1.53 -40.58
C ASN A 95 -34.09 -2.83 -40.58
N ALA A 96 -34.89 -3.02 -39.55
CA ALA A 96 -35.82 -4.13 -39.45
C ALA A 96 -37.08 -3.68 -38.71
N SER A 97 -38.26 -4.04 -39.23
CA SER A 97 -39.55 -3.72 -38.60
C SER A 97 -39.70 -2.21 -38.25
N GLY A 98 -39.16 -1.32 -39.10
CA GLY A 98 -39.26 0.13 -38.92
C GLY A 98 -38.22 0.73 -37.95
N VAL A 99 -37.40 -0.10 -37.28
CA VAL A 99 -36.34 0.37 -36.38
C VAL A 99 -35.01 0.36 -37.13
N THR A 100 -34.22 1.42 -37.03
CA THR A 100 -32.89 1.51 -37.58
C THR A 100 -31.84 1.51 -36.45
N SER A 101 -30.97 0.55 -36.48
CA SER A 101 -29.81 0.46 -35.56
C SER A 101 -28.51 0.66 -36.33
N SER A 102 -27.52 1.27 -35.69
CA SER A 102 -26.20 1.53 -36.30
C SER A 102 -25.10 0.82 -35.52
N SER A 103 -24.13 0.29 -36.24
CA SER A 103 -22.89 -0.22 -35.63
C SER A 103 -22.02 0.92 -35.09
N VAL A 104 -20.96 0.58 -34.36
CA VAL A 104 -19.85 1.52 -34.12
C VAL A 104 -19.28 2.01 -35.44
N VAL A 105 -18.68 3.20 -35.43
CA VAL A 105 -17.87 3.70 -36.55
C VAL A 105 -16.44 3.13 -36.35
N ALA A 106 -15.97 2.36 -37.29
CA ALA A 106 -14.64 1.75 -37.29
C ALA A 106 -13.77 2.29 -38.43
N LYS A 107 -12.50 1.94 -38.48
CA LYS A 107 -11.60 2.24 -39.61
C LYS A 107 -11.29 0.95 -40.38
N ILE A 108 -11.37 1.04 -41.72
CA ILE A 108 -11.06 -0.05 -42.63
C ILE A 108 -9.58 -0.41 -42.48
N GLY A 109 -9.27 -1.70 -42.20
CA GLY A 109 -7.91 -2.20 -41.99
C GLY A 109 -7.35 -1.99 -40.58
N GLN A 110 -8.17 -1.50 -39.63
CA GLN A 110 -7.84 -1.43 -38.20
C GLN A 110 -8.64 -2.51 -37.44
N VAL A 111 -8.11 -3.00 -36.32
CA VAL A 111 -8.91 -3.86 -35.45
C VAL A 111 -10.16 -3.12 -35.00
N ILE A 112 -11.34 -3.72 -35.21
CA ILE A 112 -12.62 -3.14 -34.85
C ILE A 112 -12.96 -3.51 -33.41
N ILE A 113 -13.39 -2.54 -32.62
CA ILE A 113 -13.90 -2.75 -31.28
C ILE A 113 -15.40 -2.46 -31.32
N ASN A 114 -16.20 -3.51 -31.34
CA ASN A 114 -17.66 -3.43 -31.41
C ASN A 114 -18.30 -3.11 -30.03
N VAL A 115 -17.75 -3.72 -28.97
CA VAL A 115 -18.14 -3.48 -27.58
C VAL A 115 -16.88 -3.16 -26.79
N LYS A 116 -16.91 -2.05 -26.07
CA LYS A 116 -15.78 -1.62 -25.25
C LYS A 116 -15.47 -2.62 -24.15
N PRO A 117 -14.21 -2.68 -23.70
CA PRO A 117 -13.85 -3.40 -22.49
C PRO A 117 -14.61 -2.86 -21.27
N VAL A 118 -14.91 -3.75 -20.34
CA VAL A 118 -15.61 -3.42 -19.10
C VAL A 118 -14.81 -3.94 -17.90
N VAL A 119 -14.57 -3.06 -16.95
CA VAL A 119 -14.00 -3.40 -15.64
C VAL A 119 -15.13 -3.58 -14.63
N ALA A 120 -15.02 -4.65 -13.83
CA ALA A 120 -15.94 -4.93 -12.74
C ALA A 120 -15.21 -5.57 -11.58
N PHE A 121 -15.78 -5.51 -10.37
CA PHE A 121 -15.30 -6.31 -9.24
C PHE A 121 -15.55 -7.79 -9.51
N ALA A 122 -14.54 -8.62 -9.22
CA ALA A 122 -14.66 -10.08 -9.27
C ALA A 122 -15.19 -10.66 -7.95
N ASP A 123 -15.19 -9.86 -6.87
CA ASP A 123 -15.69 -10.23 -5.55
C ASP A 123 -16.45 -9.07 -4.91
N THR A 124 -17.25 -9.37 -3.90
CA THR A 124 -18.05 -8.39 -3.16
C THR A 124 -17.22 -7.55 -2.17
N ALA A 125 -16.00 -7.99 -1.87
CA ALA A 125 -15.10 -7.28 -0.95
C ALA A 125 -14.24 -6.21 -1.62
N GLY A 126 -14.32 -6.09 -2.98
CA GLY A 126 -13.53 -5.14 -3.74
C GLY A 126 -12.03 -5.46 -3.82
N LYS A 127 -11.63 -6.70 -3.45
CA LYS A 127 -10.23 -7.12 -3.40
C LYS A 127 -9.66 -7.54 -4.75
N LYS A 128 -10.51 -7.76 -5.73
CA LYS A 128 -10.11 -8.14 -7.08
C LYS A 128 -11.01 -7.49 -8.11
N VAL A 129 -10.39 -6.93 -9.12
CA VAL A 129 -11.08 -6.40 -10.30
C VAL A 129 -10.67 -7.18 -11.54
N VAL A 130 -11.57 -7.28 -12.48
CA VAL A 130 -11.32 -7.96 -13.76
C VAL A 130 -11.76 -7.06 -14.91
N VAL A 131 -11.04 -7.14 -16.03
CA VAL A 131 -11.43 -6.51 -17.27
C VAL A 131 -11.83 -7.55 -18.31
N THR A 132 -13.02 -7.39 -18.88
CA THR A 132 -13.45 -8.13 -20.07
C THR A 132 -13.09 -7.32 -21.32
N ALA A 133 -12.54 -7.98 -22.32
CA ALA A 133 -12.11 -7.29 -23.54
C ALA A 133 -13.23 -6.77 -24.43
N GLY A 134 -14.49 -7.09 -24.11
CA GLY A 134 -15.62 -6.76 -24.95
C GLY A 134 -15.69 -7.58 -26.23
N SER A 135 -16.23 -7.00 -27.31
CA SER A 135 -16.34 -7.65 -28.61
C SER A 135 -15.50 -6.93 -29.66
N TYR A 136 -14.71 -7.69 -30.40
CA TYR A 136 -13.77 -7.15 -31.39
C TYR A 136 -13.59 -8.08 -32.60
N SER A 137 -13.03 -7.54 -33.67
CA SER A 137 -12.72 -8.28 -34.91
C SER A 137 -11.39 -7.77 -35.53
N PRO A 138 -10.50 -8.66 -36.03
CA PRO A 138 -10.68 -10.11 -36.11
C PRO A 138 -10.53 -10.78 -34.73
N LYS A 139 -11.17 -11.94 -34.53
CA LYS A 139 -11.08 -12.72 -33.29
C LYS A 139 -9.68 -13.26 -33.00
N THR A 140 -8.80 -13.27 -33.99
CA THR A 140 -7.39 -13.62 -33.87
C THR A 140 -6.51 -12.53 -33.27
N ALA A 141 -7.08 -11.36 -32.96
CA ALA A 141 -6.32 -10.27 -32.35
C ALA A 141 -5.81 -10.66 -30.97
N LYS A 142 -4.51 -10.40 -30.73
CA LYS A 142 -3.89 -10.48 -29.42
C LYS A 142 -4.40 -9.31 -28.58
N VAL A 143 -4.84 -9.61 -27.37
CA VAL A 143 -5.30 -8.61 -26.40
C VAL A 143 -4.26 -8.46 -25.29
N THR A 144 -3.91 -7.21 -24.97
CA THR A 144 -3.02 -6.87 -23.88
C THR A 144 -3.64 -5.77 -23.03
N PHE A 145 -3.28 -5.73 -21.75
CA PHE A 145 -3.87 -4.87 -20.75
C PHE A 145 -2.79 -4.01 -20.08
N GLN A 146 -3.18 -2.83 -19.64
CA GLN A 146 -2.43 -1.99 -18.70
C GLN A 146 -3.45 -1.29 -17.82
N TRP A 147 -3.31 -1.43 -16.48
CA TRP A 147 -4.17 -0.77 -15.51
C TRP A 147 -3.65 0.62 -15.17
N TYR A 148 -4.58 1.52 -14.87
CA TYR A 148 -4.31 2.92 -14.53
C TYR A 148 -5.09 3.34 -13.29
N LYS A 149 -4.45 4.23 -12.50
CA LYS A 149 -5.04 4.96 -11.40
C LYS A 149 -5.05 6.46 -11.78
N GLY A 150 -6.23 6.98 -12.15
CA GLY A 150 -6.27 8.28 -12.81
C GLY A 150 -5.36 8.30 -14.06
N PRO A 151 -4.48 9.29 -14.24
CA PRO A 151 -3.61 9.36 -15.42
C PRO A 151 -2.32 8.49 -15.30
N ILE A 152 -2.09 7.83 -14.16
CA ILE A 152 -0.84 7.14 -13.85
C ILE A 152 -1.02 5.63 -14.09
N ASP A 153 -0.12 5.02 -14.85
CA ASP A 153 -0.11 3.57 -15.03
C ASP A 153 0.32 2.86 -13.74
N ILE A 154 -0.36 1.75 -13.44
CA ILE A 154 -0.01 0.90 -12.31
C ILE A 154 1.09 -0.05 -12.77
N ALA A 155 2.30 0.14 -12.24
CA ALA A 155 3.47 -0.64 -12.63
C ALA A 155 3.22 -2.15 -12.50
N GLY A 156 3.58 -2.92 -13.54
CA GLY A 156 3.43 -4.38 -13.53
C GLY A 156 1.99 -4.90 -13.70
N ALA A 157 0.95 -4.08 -13.61
CA ALA A 157 -0.44 -4.48 -13.75
C ALA A 157 -0.86 -4.64 -15.22
N LYS A 158 -0.48 -5.77 -15.83
CA LYS A 158 -0.63 -6.06 -17.28
C LYS A 158 -1.51 -7.28 -17.60
N THR A 159 -2.22 -7.81 -16.61
CA THR A 159 -3.12 -8.96 -16.79
C THR A 159 -4.58 -8.55 -16.85
N ALA A 160 -5.47 -9.46 -17.26
CA ALA A 160 -6.91 -9.21 -17.28
C ALA A 160 -7.54 -9.06 -15.87
N SER A 161 -6.77 -9.25 -14.82
CA SER A 161 -7.19 -9.02 -13.44
C SER A 161 -6.17 -8.20 -12.69
N TYR A 162 -6.64 -7.42 -11.73
CA TYR A 162 -5.83 -6.62 -10.83
C TYR A 162 -6.37 -6.76 -9.41
N SER A 163 -5.49 -6.88 -8.42
CA SER A 163 -5.85 -6.84 -7.01
C SER A 163 -5.47 -5.46 -6.47
N PRO A 164 -6.46 -4.58 -6.23
CA PRO A 164 -6.18 -3.25 -5.73
C PRO A 164 -5.47 -3.29 -4.40
N ALA A 165 -4.45 -2.48 -4.27
CA ALA A 165 -3.74 -2.28 -3.02
C ALA A 165 -4.46 -1.26 -2.14
N THR A 166 -4.09 -1.17 -0.86
CA THR A 166 -4.68 -0.16 0.05
C THR A 166 -4.47 1.27 -0.45
N ALA A 167 -3.33 1.55 -1.11
CA ALA A 167 -3.06 2.86 -1.73
C ALA A 167 -3.93 3.18 -2.95
N ASP A 168 -4.75 2.23 -3.42
CA ASP A 168 -5.71 2.48 -4.51
C ASP A 168 -7.10 2.83 -3.97
N GLN A 169 -7.34 2.64 -2.67
CA GLN A 169 -8.63 2.95 -2.05
C GLN A 169 -9.00 4.42 -2.23
N GLY A 170 -10.26 4.67 -2.57
CA GLY A 170 -10.77 6.00 -2.88
C GLY A 170 -10.40 6.53 -4.26
N PHE A 171 -9.55 5.84 -5.00
CA PHE A 171 -9.21 6.22 -6.37
C PHE A 171 -10.03 5.45 -7.39
N LYS A 172 -10.24 6.09 -8.55
CA LYS A 172 -10.80 5.46 -9.73
C LYS A 172 -9.70 4.77 -10.52
N ILE A 173 -9.96 3.52 -10.90
CA ILE A 173 -9.09 2.74 -11.75
C ILE A 173 -9.79 2.30 -13.02
N TYR A 174 -9.03 2.11 -14.08
CA TYR A 174 -9.50 1.58 -15.36
C TYR A 174 -8.40 0.79 -16.06
N ALA A 175 -8.75 0.05 -17.10
CA ALA A 175 -7.81 -0.67 -17.94
C ALA A 175 -7.77 -0.09 -19.35
N ASN A 176 -6.58 0.23 -19.85
CA ASN A 176 -6.35 0.44 -21.27
C ASN A 176 -6.11 -0.91 -21.93
N VAL A 177 -6.91 -1.23 -22.93
CA VAL A 177 -6.90 -2.51 -23.62
C VAL A 177 -6.45 -2.29 -25.07
N LYS A 178 -5.34 -2.96 -25.44
CA LYS A 178 -4.78 -2.89 -26.78
C LYS A 178 -5.06 -4.19 -27.53
N PHE A 179 -5.49 -4.06 -28.77
CA PHE A 179 -5.81 -5.12 -29.69
C PHE A 179 -4.86 -5.07 -30.90
N SER A 180 -4.17 -6.15 -31.20
CA SER A 180 -3.18 -6.22 -32.27
C SER A 180 -3.39 -7.48 -33.11
N ALA A 181 -3.46 -7.33 -34.44
CA ALA A 181 -3.59 -8.47 -35.36
C ALA A 181 -2.70 -8.28 -36.59
N LYS A 182 -2.12 -9.38 -37.08
CA LYS A 182 -1.24 -9.35 -38.26
C LYS A 182 -2.02 -8.83 -39.49
N GLY A 183 -1.49 -7.81 -40.13
CA GLY A 183 -2.09 -7.19 -41.32
C GLY A 183 -3.09 -6.06 -40.99
N PHE A 184 -3.35 -5.79 -39.72
CA PHE A 184 -4.24 -4.73 -39.25
C PHE A 184 -3.48 -3.65 -38.48
N VAL A 185 -3.99 -2.44 -38.50
CA VAL A 185 -3.56 -1.39 -37.58
C VAL A 185 -4.09 -1.72 -36.19
N ASP A 186 -3.22 -1.62 -35.18
CA ASP A 186 -3.60 -1.81 -33.79
C ASP A 186 -4.70 -0.83 -33.37
N ASN A 187 -5.52 -1.24 -32.43
CA ASN A 187 -6.49 -0.37 -31.79
C ASN A 187 -6.35 -0.48 -30.27
N LYS A 188 -6.65 0.60 -29.57
CA LYS A 188 -6.66 0.64 -28.11
C LYS A 188 -7.84 1.46 -27.61
N VAL A 189 -8.36 1.10 -26.47
CA VAL A 189 -9.49 1.77 -25.85
C VAL A 189 -9.45 1.57 -24.33
N ASP A 190 -9.90 2.57 -23.60
CA ASP A 190 -10.09 2.50 -22.18
C ASP A 190 -11.43 1.84 -21.82
N SER A 191 -11.45 1.07 -20.75
CA SER A 191 -12.65 0.54 -20.11
C SER A 191 -13.46 1.68 -19.45
N ASN A 192 -14.56 1.32 -18.80
CA ASN A 192 -15.15 2.17 -17.77
C ASN A 192 -14.18 2.30 -16.57
N GLU A 193 -14.37 3.36 -15.80
CA GLU A 193 -13.73 3.53 -14.48
C GLU A 193 -14.57 2.87 -13.40
N ILE A 194 -13.91 2.35 -12.36
CA ILE A 194 -14.54 1.95 -11.09
C ILE A 194 -13.77 2.56 -9.93
N GLU A 195 -14.47 2.96 -8.89
CA GLU A 195 -13.86 3.46 -7.65
C GLU A 195 -13.56 2.30 -6.71
N ILE A 196 -12.34 2.25 -6.18
CA ILE A 196 -11.94 1.23 -5.21
C ILE A 196 -12.48 1.64 -3.83
N PRO A 197 -13.27 0.77 -3.16
CA PRO A 197 -13.85 1.10 -1.86
C PRO A 197 -12.79 1.44 -0.83
N VAL A 198 -13.04 2.47 -0.02
CA VAL A 198 -12.22 2.77 1.16
C VAL A 198 -12.64 1.82 2.30
N VAL A 199 -11.71 0.98 2.73
CA VAL A 199 -11.92 0.13 3.91
C VAL A 199 -11.52 0.90 5.15
N LYS A 200 -12.49 1.30 5.97
CA LYS A 200 -12.22 1.95 7.25
C LYS A 200 -11.45 1.00 8.15
N ARG A 201 -10.27 1.43 8.62
CA ARG A 201 -9.51 0.69 9.64
C ARG A 201 -10.14 0.89 11.00
N THR A 202 -10.36 -0.21 11.71
CA THR A 202 -10.76 -0.21 13.13
C THR A 202 -9.61 -0.80 13.94
N TYR A 203 -9.26 -0.12 15.03
CA TYR A 203 -8.15 -0.50 15.89
C TYR A 203 -8.70 -1.01 17.22
N VAL A 204 -8.19 -2.16 17.68
CA VAL A 204 -8.47 -2.67 19.02
C VAL A 204 -7.13 -2.85 19.73
N GLN A 205 -6.87 -2.04 20.74
CA GLN A 205 -5.65 -2.13 21.54
C GLN A 205 -5.67 -3.43 22.35
N VAL A 206 -4.61 -4.21 22.24
CA VAL A 206 -4.48 -5.53 22.91
C VAL A 206 -3.20 -5.67 23.72
N TRP A 207 -2.26 -4.75 23.58
CA TRP A 207 -1.05 -4.71 24.38
C TRP A 207 -0.54 -3.27 24.54
N GLN A 208 0.17 -3.02 25.66
CA GLN A 208 0.79 -1.73 25.94
C GLN A 208 1.92 -1.85 26.95
N ASP A 209 2.87 -0.91 26.91
CA ASP A 209 3.77 -0.54 27.99
C ASP A 209 3.68 0.99 28.20
N GLU A 210 3.14 1.39 29.35
CA GLU A 210 2.95 2.80 29.71
C GLU A 210 4.09 3.29 30.62
N PHE A 211 5.13 2.50 30.81
CA PHE A 211 6.28 2.77 31.67
C PHE A 211 5.92 3.24 33.09
N ASN A 212 4.78 2.79 33.62
CA ASN A 212 4.24 3.17 34.91
C ASN A 212 4.93 2.46 36.09
N LEU A 213 6.26 2.33 36.04
CA LEU A 213 7.06 1.80 37.14
C LEU A 213 7.56 2.90 38.06
N THR A 214 8.10 2.53 39.23
CA THR A 214 8.70 3.48 40.16
C THR A 214 9.82 4.28 39.49
N ALA A 215 9.85 5.60 39.70
CA ALA A 215 10.92 6.45 39.17
C ALA A 215 12.31 5.92 39.55
N GLY A 216 13.23 5.92 38.60
CA GLY A 216 14.58 5.32 38.71
C GLY A 216 14.64 3.83 38.38
N SER A 217 13.52 3.13 38.18
CA SER A 217 13.49 1.75 37.73
C SER A 217 13.99 1.62 36.28
N SER A 218 14.58 0.47 35.97
CA SER A 218 14.80 0.06 34.57
C SER A 218 13.47 -0.36 33.94
N PRO A 219 13.38 -0.51 32.59
CA PRO A 219 12.24 -1.11 31.92
C PRO A 219 11.85 -2.45 32.52
N ASP A 220 10.57 -2.83 32.41
CA ASP A 220 10.06 -4.10 32.94
C ASP A 220 10.80 -5.28 32.32
N SER A 221 11.48 -6.05 33.16
CA SER A 221 12.29 -7.18 32.72
C SER A 221 11.47 -8.37 32.20
N SER A 222 10.16 -8.39 32.40
CA SER A 222 9.26 -9.36 31.76
C SER A 222 8.97 -9.04 30.31
N ILE A 223 9.21 -7.79 29.89
CA ILE A 223 8.98 -7.29 28.53
C ILE A 223 10.31 -7.02 27.82
N TRP A 224 11.25 -6.39 28.52
CA TRP A 224 12.47 -5.84 27.96
C TRP A 224 13.73 -6.51 28.49
N GLN A 225 14.73 -6.64 27.63
CA GLN A 225 16.09 -6.98 28.05
C GLN A 225 17.09 -6.00 27.42
N PRO A 226 18.16 -5.64 28.14
CA PRO A 226 19.18 -4.75 27.60
C PRO A 226 20.10 -5.49 26.63
N GLU A 227 20.49 -4.83 25.54
CA GLU A 227 21.67 -5.20 24.78
C GLU A 227 22.87 -4.37 25.24
N ASN A 228 23.99 -5.04 25.50
CA ASN A 228 25.19 -4.42 26.06
C ASN A 228 26.33 -4.44 25.05
N GLY A 229 27.20 -3.43 25.12
CA GLY A 229 28.43 -3.40 24.35
C GLY A 229 28.41 -2.43 23.18
N ASP A 230 29.42 -2.60 22.34
CA ASP A 230 29.63 -1.78 21.12
C ASP A 230 29.30 -2.55 19.83
N GLY A 231 28.56 -3.64 19.94
CA GLY A 231 28.18 -4.49 18.81
C GLY A 231 29.21 -5.55 18.41
N THR A 232 30.44 -5.51 18.92
CA THR A 232 31.51 -6.46 18.53
C THR A 232 31.14 -7.92 18.75
N LYS A 233 30.27 -8.20 19.72
CA LYS A 233 29.77 -9.55 20.04
C LYS A 233 28.39 -9.83 19.45
N ALA A 234 27.76 -8.84 18.84
CA ALA A 234 26.45 -8.98 18.22
C ALA A 234 26.58 -9.46 16.77
N ALA A 235 25.49 -10.02 16.23
CA ALA A 235 25.43 -10.45 14.83
C ALA A 235 25.65 -9.27 13.84
N ALA A 236 25.28 -8.06 14.23
CA ALA A 236 25.52 -6.83 13.48
C ALA A 236 27.03 -6.46 13.37
N GLY A 237 27.86 -6.96 14.28
CA GLY A 237 29.30 -6.66 14.31
C GLY A 237 29.67 -5.35 14.99
N ALA A 238 30.97 -5.03 14.93
CA ALA A 238 31.57 -3.86 15.58
C ALA A 238 30.88 -2.54 15.18
N GLY A 239 30.60 -1.69 16.18
CA GLY A 239 29.84 -0.45 15.97
C GLY A 239 28.41 -0.70 15.48
N TRP A 240 27.84 -1.86 15.86
CA TRP A 240 26.49 -2.31 15.47
C TRP A 240 26.26 -2.33 13.94
N GLY A 241 27.35 -2.56 13.15
CA GLY A 241 27.32 -2.50 11.69
C GLY A 241 27.31 -1.09 11.09
N ASN A 242 27.09 -0.07 11.90
CA ASN A 242 26.86 1.32 11.49
C ASN A 242 27.98 2.29 11.88
N LYS A 243 29.10 1.81 12.42
CA LYS A 243 30.20 2.62 12.98
C LYS A 243 29.76 3.55 14.12
N GLU A 244 28.77 3.13 14.89
CA GLU A 244 28.27 3.85 16.06
C GLU A 244 29.37 4.02 17.11
N ARG A 245 29.33 5.12 17.88
CA ARG A 245 30.42 5.54 18.75
C ARG A 245 30.20 5.22 20.24
N GLN A 246 29.01 4.79 20.62
CA GLN A 246 28.66 4.48 22.01
C GLN A 246 28.91 3.01 22.36
N TYR A 247 29.05 2.79 23.66
CA TYR A 247 28.91 1.50 24.31
C TYR A 247 27.58 1.46 25.07
N TYR A 248 26.72 0.50 24.77
CA TYR A 248 25.43 0.36 25.46
C TYR A 248 25.58 -0.28 26.81
N ILE A 249 24.94 0.30 27.84
CA ILE A 249 24.84 -0.21 29.21
C ILE A 249 23.39 -0.09 29.70
N PRO A 250 22.90 -1.01 30.57
CA PRO A 250 21.48 -1.03 30.96
C PRO A 250 21.10 0.14 31.90
N THR A 251 22.06 0.76 32.57
CA THR A 251 21.77 1.74 33.62
C THR A 251 21.35 3.11 33.11
N LEU A 252 21.45 3.35 31.80
CA LEU A 252 21.11 4.63 31.18
C LEU A 252 19.68 4.66 30.56
N ALA A 253 18.86 3.63 30.80
CA ALA A 253 17.44 3.66 30.51
C ALA A 253 16.68 3.58 31.85
N LYS A 254 15.95 4.66 32.21
CA LYS A 254 15.27 4.80 33.51
C LYS A 254 13.89 5.41 33.36
N VAL A 255 12.95 4.90 34.14
CA VAL A 255 11.63 5.52 34.28
C VAL A 255 11.80 6.84 35.06
N THR A 256 11.26 7.91 34.52
CA THR A 256 11.28 9.24 35.12
C THR A 256 10.16 9.40 36.17
N SER A 257 10.22 10.47 36.98
CA SER A 257 9.13 10.83 37.88
C SER A 257 7.84 11.24 37.17
N ALA A 258 7.91 11.55 35.89
CA ALA A 258 6.78 11.86 35.03
C ALA A 258 6.12 10.60 34.41
N GLY A 259 6.62 9.40 34.70
CA GLY A 259 6.07 8.16 34.17
C GLY A 259 6.47 7.86 32.72
N ALA A 260 7.59 8.39 32.25
CA ALA A 260 8.13 8.11 30.92
C ALA A 260 9.47 7.37 31.05
N LEU A 261 9.80 6.46 30.12
CA LEU A 261 11.12 5.90 30.02
C LEU A 261 12.05 6.91 29.34
N GLN A 262 13.15 7.26 30.00
CA GLN A 262 14.21 8.09 29.41
C GLN A 262 15.44 7.24 29.12
N ILE A 263 16.00 7.36 27.92
CA ILE A 263 17.27 6.80 27.51
C ILE A 263 18.26 7.97 27.41
N ASP A 264 19.33 7.89 28.19
CA ASP A 264 20.40 8.88 28.17
C ASP A 264 21.61 8.39 27.36
N ALA A 265 22.29 9.31 26.68
CA ALA A 265 23.62 9.12 26.15
C ALA A 265 24.54 10.18 26.77
N LYS A 266 25.75 9.79 27.20
CA LYS A 266 26.69 10.72 27.82
C LYS A 266 28.15 10.31 27.64
N THR A 267 29.05 11.29 27.76
CA THR A 267 30.51 11.07 27.72
C THR A 267 31.07 10.69 29.09
N ALA A 268 30.44 11.19 30.17
CA ALA A 268 30.89 10.89 31.56
C ALA A 268 30.80 9.39 31.86
N GLY A 269 31.93 8.79 32.26
CA GLY A 269 32.03 7.35 32.52
C GLY A 269 32.27 6.49 31.26
N ALA A 270 32.22 7.04 30.07
CA ALA A 270 32.40 6.28 28.83
C ALA A 270 33.81 5.66 28.74
N GLY A 271 34.84 6.37 29.21
CA GLY A 271 36.23 5.91 29.19
C GLY A 271 36.52 4.67 30.03
N GLU A 272 35.59 4.22 30.86
CA GLU A 272 35.67 2.98 31.60
C GLU A 272 35.49 1.73 30.70
N TYR A 273 34.96 1.94 29.48
CA TYR A 273 34.71 0.88 28.48
C TYR A 273 35.69 0.99 27.33
N THR A 274 36.00 -0.15 26.70
CA THR A 274 36.82 -0.20 25.50
C THR A 274 35.92 -0.48 24.29
N CYS A 275 35.97 0.37 23.26
CA CYS A 275 35.19 0.25 22.05
C CYS A 275 35.99 -0.38 20.90
N TYR A 276 35.28 -0.83 19.86
CA TYR A 276 35.80 -1.53 18.68
C TYR A 276 36.95 -0.79 17.99
N TYR A 277 36.97 0.52 18.09
CA TYR A 277 38.05 1.36 17.53
C TYR A 277 39.35 1.37 18.38
N LYS A 278 39.49 0.36 19.29
CA LYS A 278 40.67 0.07 20.08
C LYS A 278 41.11 1.20 21.02
N GLY A 279 40.14 1.89 21.61
CA GLY A 279 40.37 2.96 22.58
C GLY A 279 39.26 3.05 23.61
N PRO A 280 39.40 3.93 24.63
CA PRO A 280 38.28 4.27 25.51
C PRO A 280 37.06 4.70 24.69
N CYS A 281 35.87 4.25 25.10
CA CYS A 281 34.67 4.67 24.45
C CYS A 281 34.43 6.17 24.63
N GLU A 282 33.89 6.82 23.62
CA GLU A 282 33.60 8.24 23.67
C GLU A 282 32.23 8.51 24.32
N TRP A 283 31.30 7.56 24.17
CA TRP A 283 29.94 7.65 24.65
C TRP A 283 29.48 6.34 25.30
N ILE A 284 28.63 6.47 26.29
CA ILE A 284 27.77 5.39 26.78
C ILE A 284 26.31 5.74 26.57
N SER A 285 25.47 4.77 26.27
CA SER A 285 24.03 4.92 26.06
C SER A 285 23.29 3.66 26.46
N SER A 286 22.02 3.51 26.05
CA SER A 286 21.25 2.32 26.34
C SER A 286 20.44 1.84 25.12
N LYS A 287 20.26 0.51 25.03
CA LYS A 287 19.47 -0.21 24.04
C LYS A 287 18.69 -1.32 24.73
N TYR A 288 17.40 -1.39 24.47
CA TYR A 288 16.50 -2.42 25.02
C TYR A 288 15.71 -3.08 23.91
N ILE A 289 15.49 -4.39 24.03
CA ILE A 289 14.80 -5.21 23.05
C ILE A 289 13.76 -6.11 23.73
N THR A 290 12.71 -6.49 22.98
CA THR A 290 11.71 -7.45 23.48
C THR A 290 11.95 -8.87 22.96
N LYS A 291 13.09 -9.14 22.31
CA LYS A 291 13.45 -10.48 21.79
C LYS A 291 13.28 -11.55 22.87
N ASP A 292 12.74 -12.71 22.50
CA ASP A 292 12.51 -13.87 23.36
C ASP A 292 11.60 -13.59 24.59
N LYS A 293 10.82 -12.50 24.55
CA LYS A 293 9.85 -12.12 25.58
C LYS A 293 8.50 -11.76 24.99
N VAL A 294 8.49 -10.77 24.08
CA VAL A 294 7.28 -10.30 23.43
C VAL A 294 7.59 -10.01 21.96
N GLY A 295 6.94 -10.75 21.08
CA GLY A 295 6.96 -10.53 19.64
C GLY A 295 5.63 -10.04 19.11
N PHE A 296 5.66 -9.54 17.88
CA PHE A 296 4.52 -8.97 17.20
C PHE A 296 4.49 -9.46 15.76
N LYS A 297 3.30 -9.65 15.24
CA LYS A 297 3.11 -9.94 13.83
C LYS A 297 1.90 -9.19 13.33
N TYR A 298 2.10 -8.32 12.32
CA TYR A 298 1.09 -7.42 11.79
C TYR A 298 0.51 -6.47 12.86
N GLY A 299 -0.57 -5.77 12.53
CA GLY A 299 -1.23 -4.84 13.44
C GLY A 299 -0.63 -3.43 13.41
N ARG A 300 -1.13 -2.57 14.30
CA ARG A 300 -0.61 -1.23 14.51
C ARG A 300 0.33 -1.21 15.70
N ILE A 301 1.57 -0.82 15.45
CA ILE A 301 2.58 -0.53 16.48
C ILE A 301 2.73 0.98 16.54
N GLU A 302 2.58 1.56 17.73
CA GLU A 302 2.74 2.99 17.92
C GLU A 302 3.46 3.31 19.24
N ALA A 303 4.25 4.39 19.22
CA ALA A 303 4.94 4.89 20.40
C ALA A 303 4.86 6.41 20.44
N ARG A 304 4.72 6.96 21.65
CA ARG A 304 4.79 8.40 21.89
C ARG A 304 6.18 8.75 22.39
N ILE A 305 6.94 9.45 21.53
CA ILE A 305 8.37 9.68 21.72
C ILE A 305 8.69 11.16 21.64
N LYS A 306 9.62 11.60 22.51
CA LYS A 306 10.33 12.86 22.40
C LYS A 306 11.79 12.55 22.04
N GLY A 307 12.24 13.04 20.89
CA GLY A 307 13.54 12.71 20.32
C GLY A 307 14.71 13.44 20.97
N PRO A 308 15.94 13.05 20.63
CA PRO A 308 17.15 13.63 21.21
C PRO A 308 17.54 14.97 20.55
N VAL A 309 18.30 15.79 21.26
CA VAL A 309 18.87 17.06 20.76
C VAL A 309 20.36 16.88 20.44
N GLY A 310 20.84 17.62 19.44
CA GLY A 310 22.27 17.75 19.10
C GLY A 310 22.67 16.89 17.88
N ALA A 311 23.46 17.48 16.97
CA ALA A 311 23.97 16.74 15.83
C ALA A 311 24.83 15.55 16.27
N GLY A 312 24.68 14.43 15.59
CA GLY A 312 25.32 13.15 15.93
C GLY A 312 24.49 12.26 16.84
N THR A 313 23.35 12.71 17.39
CA THR A 313 22.39 11.80 18.04
C THR A 313 21.56 11.05 16.98
N TRP A 314 21.23 9.81 17.28
CA TRP A 314 20.42 8.92 16.43
C TRP A 314 19.54 8.05 17.35
N GLY A 315 18.36 8.58 17.66
CA GLY A 315 17.32 7.88 18.39
C GLY A 315 16.47 7.03 17.46
N ALA A 316 16.18 5.78 17.84
CA ALA A 316 15.38 4.88 17.01
C ALA A 316 14.36 4.08 17.82
N PHE A 317 13.20 3.86 17.18
CA PHE A 317 12.19 2.88 17.57
C PHE A 317 11.89 2.01 16.34
N TRP A 318 12.23 0.74 16.43
CA TRP A 318 12.31 -0.14 15.27
C TRP A 318 12.12 -1.61 15.63
N MET A 319 12.14 -2.49 14.65
CA MET A 319 11.89 -3.92 14.82
C MET A 319 12.82 -4.76 13.95
N LEU A 320 13.20 -5.92 14.45
CA LEU A 320 13.89 -6.97 13.68
C LEU A 320 13.09 -8.27 13.71
N GLY A 321 13.22 -9.06 12.64
CA GLY A 321 12.65 -10.40 12.58
C GLY A 321 13.18 -11.28 13.71
N ALA A 322 12.27 -12.00 14.40
CA ALA A 322 12.63 -12.85 15.54
C ALA A 322 13.54 -14.01 15.15
N ASP A 323 13.59 -14.37 13.87
CA ASP A 323 14.43 -15.41 13.28
C ASP A 323 15.86 -14.93 12.91
N ILE A 324 16.31 -13.78 13.44
CA ILE A 324 17.63 -13.18 13.14
C ILE A 324 18.82 -14.11 13.40
N ASP A 325 18.68 -15.01 14.35
CA ASP A 325 19.75 -15.97 14.68
C ASP A 325 19.92 -17.04 13.60
N ASP A 326 18.84 -17.38 12.89
CA ASP A 326 18.81 -18.34 11.78
C ASP A 326 18.97 -17.65 10.43
N ARG A 327 18.24 -16.55 10.25
CA ARG A 327 18.25 -15.70 9.05
C ARG A 327 18.90 -14.37 9.39
N ARG A 328 20.17 -14.24 9.14
CA ARG A 328 20.89 -12.98 9.39
C ARG A 328 20.28 -11.80 8.67
N TRP A 329 20.53 -10.61 9.17
CA TRP A 329 20.22 -9.36 8.47
C TRP A 329 20.84 -9.34 7.05
N PRO A 330 20.15 -8.86 5.99
CA PRO A 330 18.80 -8.30 6.00
C PRO A 330 17.67 -9.33 5.79
N TRP A 331 17.97 -10.64 5.73
CA TRP A 331 16.98 -11.69 5.42
C TRP A 331 15.93 -11.91 6.50
N CYS A 332 16.24 -11.57 7.75
CA CYS A 332 15.26 -11.56 8.84
C CYS A 332 14.27 -10.40 8.73
N GLY A 333 14.55 -9.38 7.92
CA GLY A 333 13.75 -8.15 7.82
C GLY A 333 13.99 -7.17 8.97
N GLU A 334 13.85 -5.87 8.66
CA GLU A 334 13.90 -4.77 9.61
C GLU A 334 12.80 -3.76 9.24
N ILE A 335 12.08 -3.28 10.26
CA ILE A 335 11.03 -2.27 10.12
C ILE A 335 11.35 -1.12 11.05
N ASP A 336 11.71 0.03 10.50
CA ASP A 336 11.96 1.24 11.28
C ASP A 336 10.67 2.04 11.38
N VAL A 337 10.07 2.04 12.58
CA VAL A 337 8.88 2.84 12.87
C VAL A 337 9.23 4.31 12.84
N THR A 338 10.37 4.67 13.45
CA THR A 338 10.97 6.01 13.34
C THR A 338 12.45 5.98 13.66
N GLU A 339 13.21 6.80 12.90
CA GLU A 339 14.58 7.18 13.18
C GLU A 339 14.68 8.70 13.26
N LEU A 340 15.28 9.22 14.32
CA LEU A 340 15.34 10.63 14.68
C LEU A 340 16.79 11.07 14.77
N LEU A 341 17.24 11.89 13.81
CA LEU A 341 18.61 12.33 13.68
C LEU A 341 18.79 13.77 14.15
N GLY A 342 19.60 13.99 15.16
CA GLY A 342 19.83 15.35 15.66
C GLY A 342 20.41 16.34 14.65
N LYS A 343 21.01 15.86 13.55
CA LYS A 343 21.44 16.71 12.42
C LYS A 343 20.28 17.20 11.53
N THR A 344 19.12 16.55 11.60
CA THR A 344 17.90 16.91 10.88
C THR A 344 16.70 16.91 11.84
N PRO A 345 16.67 17.84 12.83
CA PRO A 345 15.75 17.78 13.98
C PRO A 345 14.27 17.91 13.61
N ASN A 346 13.97 18.28 12.37
CA ASN A 346 12.60 18.42 11.85
C ASN A 346 12.20 17.28 10.91
N LEU A 347 12.96 16.18 10.84
CA LEU A 347 12.63 15.05 9.98
C LEU A 347 12.51 13.77 10.81
N SER A 348 11.45 13.01 10.55
CA SER A 348 11.30 11.62 10.97
C SER A 348 11.44 10.72 9.75
N TYR A 349 12.18 9.65 9.91
CA TYR A 349 12.42 8.66 8.86
C TYR A 349 11.81 7.33 9.24
N GLY A 350 11.23 6.64 8.26
CA GLY A 350 10.80 5.25 8.35
C GLY A 350 11.42 4.43 7.22
N TYR A 351 11.89 3.22 7.51
CA TYR A 351 12.53 2.35 6.52
C TYR A 351 12.06 0.91 6.63
N LEU A 352 12.25 0.17 5.52
CA LEU A 352 12.19 -1.29 5.46
C LEU A 352 13.51 -1.80 4.88
N HIS A 353 14.16 -2.72 5.59
CA HIS A 353 15.31 -3.45 5.09
C HIS A 353 14.99 -4.94 4.99
N GLY A 354 15.30 -5.54 3.84
CA GLY A 354 15.00 -6.94 3.54
C GLY A 354 15.55 -7.34 2.18
N LEU A 355 15.13 -8.48 1.64
CA LEU A 355 15.45 -8.94 0.28
C LEU A 355 14.78 -8.12 -0.82
N ILE A 356 14.48 -6.88 -0.58
CA ILE A 356 13.93 -5.99 -1.58
C ILE A 356 15.07 -5.64 -2.54
N SER A 357 14.79 -5.60 -3.84
CA SER A 357 15.75 -5.42 -4.94
C SER A 357 16.68 -4.18 -4.86
N ASP A 358 16.59 -3.43 -3.76
CA ASP A 358 17.44 -2.29 -3.43
C ASP A 358 18.24 -2.58 -2.15
N ALA A 359 19.55 -2.73 -2.27
CA ALA A 359 20.46 -2.89 -1.13
C ALA A 359 20.40 -1.72 -0.11
N ALA A 360 19.77 -0.59 -0.47
CA ALA A 360 19.61 0.60 0.36
C ALA A 360 18.36 0.57 1.25
N GLY A 361 17.47 -0.43 1.10
CA GLY A 361 16.16 -0.43 1.76
C GLY A 361 15.13 0.49 1.07
N ARG A 362 13.89 0.47 1.56
CA ARG A 362 12.82 1.36 1.08
C ARG A 362 12.40 2.29 2.20
N GLY A 363 12.67 3.59 2.04
CA GLY A 363 12.42 4.60 3.05
C GLY A 363 11.34 5.59 2.68
N THR A 364 10.88 6.27 3.70
CA THR A 364 10.01 7.43 3.64
C THR A 364 10.44 8.44 4.70
N SER A 365 10.07 9.69 4.56
CA SER A 365 10.32 10.70 5.58
C SER A 365 9.20 11.73 5.61
N VAL A 366 9.07 12.41 6.73
CA VAL A 366 8.10 13.48 6.92
C VAL A 366 8.73 14.67 7.63
N ASP A 367 8.42 15.87 7.11
CA ASP A 367 8.76 17.13 7.77
C ASP A 367 7.83 17.37 8.98
N MET A 368 8.44 17.76 10.10
CA MET A 368 7.76 18.09 11.35
C MET A 368 7.76 19.61 11.52
N PRO A 369 6.61 20.27 11.65
CA PRO A 369 6.54 21.72 11.82
C PRO A 369 7.28 22.25 13.06
N LYS A 370 7.31 21.40 14.11
CA LYS A 370 8.16 21.57 15.30
C LYS A 370 9.10 20.38 15.37
N GLY A 371 10.32 20.58 15.85
CA GLY A 371 11.30 19.52 15.96
C GLY A 371 10.86 18.41 16.90
N PHE A 372 11.26 17.17 16.64
CA PHE A 372 10.95 16.01 17.47
C PHE A 372 11.47 16.09 18.91
N ALA A 373 12.36 17.04 19.20
CA ALA A 373 12.90 17.28 20.53
C ALA A 373 12.11 18.35 21.32
N ASP A 374 11.22 19.08 20.69
CA ASP A 374 10.44 20.15 21.35
C ASP A 374 9.26 19.59 22.15
N GLU A 375 8.58 18.59 21.59
CA GLU A 375 7.42 17.97 22.21
C GLU A 375 7.37 16.46 21.92
N TYR A 376 6.45 15.76 22.58
CA TYR A 376 6.17 14.36 22.28
C TYR A 376 5.31 14.24 21.03
N HIS A 377 5.72 13.37 20.12
CA HIS A 377 4.97 12.99 18.93
C HIS A 377 4.61 11.51 18.96
N THR A 378 3.53 11.13 18.28
CA THR A 378 3.14 9.73 18.12
C THR A 378 3.60 9.21 16.77
N TYR A 379 4.51 8.26 16.78
CA TYR A 379 5.02 7.55 15.61
C TYR A 379 4.36 6.19 15.53
N ALA A 380 3.84 5.83 14.37
CA ALA A 380 3.18 4.54 14.23
C ALA A 380 3.38 3.92 12.86
N ILE A 381 3.25 2.60 12.81
CA ILE A 381 3.06 1.83 11.59
C ILE A 381 1.74 1.06 11.64
N ASP A 382 1.06 0.96 10.50
CA ASP A 382 0.07 -0.08 10.25
C ASP A 382 0.74 -1.15 9.41
N TRP A 383 1.03 -2.28 10.02
CA TRP A 383 1.67 -3.41 9.37
C TRP A 383 0.63 -4.47 9.01
N LEU A 384 0.36 -4.59 7.71
CA LEU A 384 -0.57 -5.54 7.10
C LEU A 384 0.21 -6.61 6.31
N PRO A 385 -0.42 -7.74 5.95
CA PRO A 385 0.26 -8.83 5.22
C PRO A 385 0.90 -8.42 3.89
N ASP A 386 0.38 -7.36 3.26
CA ASP A 386 0.77 -6.89 1.93
C ASP A 386 1.21 -5.43 1.90
N GLN A 387 1.31 -4.76 3.07
CA GLN A 387 1.57 -3.32 3.14
C GLN A 387 2.05 -2.90 4.52
N ILE A 388 2.94 -1.90 4.57
CA ILE A 388 3.30 -1.17 5.78
C ILE A 388 3.12 0.32 5.51
N ASP A 389 2.37 0.98 6.38
CA ASP A 389 2.07 2.42 6.33
C ASP A 389 2.64 3.12 7.54
N TRP A 390 3.25 4.30 7.35
CA TRP A 390 3.81 5.11 8.43
C TRP A 390 2.94 6.31 8.75
N TYR A 391 2.80 6.60 10.03
CA TYR A 391 2.00 7.70 10.55
C TYR A 391 2.81 8.56 11.52
N LEU A 392 2.63 9.86 11.44
CA LEU A 392 3.07 10.85 12.43
C LEU A 392 1.83 11.57 12.96
N ASP A 393 1.63 11.54 14.29
CA ASP A 393 0.47 12.15 14.97
C ASP A 393 -0.87 11.78 14.32
N GLY A 394 -0.99 10.50 13.91
CA GLY A 394 -2.17 9.95 13.25
C GLY A 394 -2.32 10.29 11.77
N VAL A 395 -1.40 11.05 11.18
CA VAL A 395 -1.42 11.41 9.77
C VAL A 395 -0.52 10.46 8.97
N LEU A 396 -1.09 9.79 7.96
CA LEU A 396 -0.36 8.93 7.03
C LEU A 396 0.64 9.77 6.21
N TYR A 397 1.92 9.37 6.20
CA TYR A 397 2.94 10.04 5.40
C TYR A 397 3.75 9.12 4.47
N GLY A 398 3.70 7.82 4.69
CA GLY A 398 4.42 6.85 3.88
C GLY A 398 3.68 5.53 3.76
N SER A 399 3.91 4.83 2.65
CA SER A 399 3.32 3.51 2.39
C SER A 399 4.26 2.69 1.52
N GLN A 400 4.50 1.46 1.91
CA GLN A 400 5.25 0.48 1.12
C GLN A 400 4.42 -0.79 0.95
N GLN A 401 4.30 -1.24 -0.30
CA GLN A 401 3.50 -2.40 -0.65
C GLN A 401 4.37 -3.60 -0.97
N LYS A 402 3.83 -4.78 -0.71
CA LYS A 402 4.39 -6.05 -1.18
C LYS A 402 4.33 -6.10 -2.70
N LEU A 403 5.47 -5.91 -3.36
CA LEU A 403 5.57 -5.91 -4.82
C LEU A 403 5.99 -7.27 -5.39
N ASP A 404 6.61 -8.13 -4.59
CA ASP A 404 7.22 -9.38 -5.04
C ASP A 404 7.27 -10.45 -3.94
N LYS A 405 7.87 -11.61 -4.31
CA LYS A 405 8.10 -12.75 -3.41
C LYS A 405 9.16 -12.49 -2.33
N ASP A 406 9.94 -11.42 -2.46
CA ASP A 406 11.06 -11.11 -1.58
C ASP A 406 10.61 -10.25 -0.37
N TRP A 407 9.29 -10.16 -0.15
CA TRP A 407 8.69 -9.55 1.03
C TRP A 407 8.90 -10.45 2.26
N VAL A 408 9.74 -9.99 3.17
CA VAL A 408 10.12 -10.74 4.39
C VAL A 408 9.34 -10.34 5.64
N PHE A 409 8.39 -9.41 5.53
CA PHE A 409 7.63 -8.86 6.66
C PHE A 409 6.32 -9.63 6.89
N ASP A 410 6.41 -10.97 7.06
CA ASP A 410 5.27 -11.86 7.19
C ASP A 410 5.42 -12.90 8.33
N HIS A 411 6.35 -12.67 9.24
CA HIS A 411 6.62 -13.49 10.41
C HIS A 411 6.72 -12.63 11.68
N GLU A 412 7.13 -13.17 12.78
CA GLU A 412 7.29 -12.47 14.05
C GLU A 412 8.47 -11.49 14.03
N PHE A 413 8.27 -10.30 14.61
CA PHE A 413 9.31 -9.30 14.87
C PHE A 413 9.27 -8.88 16.33
N TYR A 414 10.43 -8.47 16.84
CA TYR A 414 10.56 -7.90 18.19
C TYR A 414 10.90 -6.41 18.13
N LEU A 415 10.51 -5.67 19.18
CA LEU A 415 10.75 -4.23 19.28
C LEU A 415 12.15 -3.92 19.79
N ILE A 416 12.69 -2.81 19.34
CA ILE A 416 13.96 -2.24 19.74
C ILE A 416 13.82 -0.75 19.98
N MET A 417 14.38 -0.25 21.07
CA MET A 417 14.50 1.18 21.37
C MET A 417 15.93 1.50 21.80
N ASN A 418 16.53 2.52 21.20
CA ASN A 418 17.91 2.91 21.52
C ASN A 418 18.19 4.39 21.20
N LEU A 419 19.25 4.91 21.80
CA LEU A 419 19.86 6.18 21.43
C LEU A 419 21.30 5.91 21.02
N ALA A 420 21.58 5.89 19.71
CA ALA A 420 22.93 5.78 19.16
C ALA A 420 23.61 7.14 19.06
N MET A 421 24.94 7.13 18.99
CA MET A 421 25.77 8.33 18.83
C MET A 421 26.70 8.16 17.63
N GLY A 422 26.71 9.16 16.73
CA GLY A 422 27.52 9.13 15.53
C GLY A 422 27.05 8.09 14.50
N GLY A 423 28.00 7.40 13.90
CA GLY A 423 27.73 6.33 12.93
C GLY A 423 27.37 6.81 11.53
N ASN A 424 27.06 5.83 10.67
CA ASN A 424 26.80 6.11 9.25
C ASN A 424 25.61 7.06 9.04
N PHE A 425 24.52 6.91 9.82
CA PHE A 425 23.32 7.71 9.68
C PHE A 425 23.27 8.90 10.65
N GLY A 426 23.72 8.73 11.90
CA GLY A 426 23.83 9.85 12.86
C GLY A 426 24.80 10.95 12.41
N GLY A 427 25.90 10.55 11.77
CA GLY A 427 26.91 11.49 11.24
C GLY A 427 27.88 11.99 12.31
N GLY A 428 28.49 13.15 12.07
CA GLY A 428 29.43 13.77 13.01
C GLY A 428 28.74 14.24 14.29
N ILE A 429 29.38 13.98 15.43
CA ILE A 429 28.89 14.45 16.74
C ILE A 429 29.29 15.91 16.92
N GLU A 430 28.34 16.74 17.34
CA GLU A 430 28.53 18.16 17.57
C GLU A 430 29.60 18.43 18.64
N ALA A 431 30.51 19.37 18.35
CA ALA A 431 31.55 19.73 19.30
C ALA A 431 30.94 20.34 20.58
N GLY A 432 31.35 19.82 21.73
CA GLY A 432 30.85 20.27 23.04
C GLY A 432 29.59 19.57 23.50
N LEU A 433 28.94 18.72 22.69
CA LEU A 433 27.88 17.84 23.15
C LEU A 433 28.46 16.81 24.12
N THR A 434 27.95 16.76 25.34
CA THR A 434 28.41 15.82 26.39
C THR A 434 27.32 14.90 26.91
N GLN A 435 26.07 15.22 26.61
CA GLN A 435 24.91 14.42 26.97
C GLN A 435 23.74 14.66 25.98
N ALA A 436 22.90 13.67 25.81
CA ALA A 436 21.65 13.73 25.06
C ALA A 436 20.65 12.77 25.71
N SER A 437 19.36 13.00 25.49
CA SER A 437 18.31 12.14 26.02
C SER A 437 17.19 11.96 24.99
N MET A 438 16.57 10.81 25.02
CA MET A 438 15.35 10.46 24.29
C MET A 438 14.33 9.90 25.29
N SER A 439 13.05 10.16 25.11
CA SER A 439 12.02 9.71 26.05
C SER A 439 10.86 9.03 25.34
N PHE A 440 10.38 7.93 25.92
CA PHE A 440 9.18 7.20 25.52
C PHE A 440 8.12 7.38 26.60
N ASP A 441 6.97 7.95 26.23
CA ASP A 441 5.83 8.11 27.13
C ASP A 441 5.06 6.78 27.24
N TRP A 442 4.82 6.15 26.11
CA TRP A 442 4.19 4.83 26.01
C TRP A 442 4.49 4.14 24.67
N ILE A 443 4.29 2.82 24.65
CA ILE A 443 4.26 1.98 23.45
C ILE A 443 2.99 1.15 23.48
N ARG A 444 2.25 1.11 22.36
CA ARG A 444 0.97 0.41 22.24
C ARG A 444 0.90 -0.43 20.98
N PHE A 445 0.16 -1.53 21.08
CA PHE A 445 -0.14 -2.39 19.94
C PHE A 445 -1.64 -2.60 19.83
N SER A 446 -2.15 -2.48 18.60
CA SER A 446 -3.57 -2.70 18.27
C SER A 446 -3.70 -3.63 17.08
N THR A 447 -4.72 -4.48 17.09
CA THR A 447 -5.14 -5.18 15.87
C THR A 447 -5.82 -4.21 14.90
N ILE A 448 -5.69 -4.46 13.61
CA ILE A 448 -6.34 -3.69 12.52
C ILE A 448 -7.39 -4.57 11.87
N ASN A 449 -8.67 -4.25 12.03
CA ASN A 449 -9.78 -5.09 11.53
C ASN A 449 -9.65 -6.57 11.94
N GLY A 450 -9.16 -6.82 13.17
CA GLY A 450 -8.88 -8.17 13.68
C GLY A 450 -7.57 -8.80 13.21
N VAL A 451 -6.77 -8.11 12.39
CA VAL A 451 -5.43 -8.58 11.98
C VAL A 451 -4.39 -8.00 12.92
N GLY A 452 -3.50 -8.86 13.40
CA GLY A 452 -2.41 -8.53 14.31
C GLY A 452 -2.35 -9.49 15.49
N GLU A 453 -1.15 -9.78 15.93
CA GLU A 453 -0.88 -10.77 16.98
C GLU A 453 0.24 -10.28 17.91
N VAL A 454 0.08 -10.52 19.23
CA VAL A 454 1.12 -10.39 20.25
C VAL A 454 1.52 -11.79 20.68
N ILE A 455 2.80 -12.11 20.53
CA ILE A 455 3.37 -13.43 20.83
C ILE A 455 4.18 -13.28 22.13
N LYS A 456 3.85 -14.10 23.13
CA LYS A 456 4.57 -14.13 24.42
C LYS A 456 5.39 -15.40 24.51
N HIS A 457 6.66 -15.25 24.92
CA HIS A 457 7.62 -16.33 25.11
C HIS A 457 7.86 -16.64 26.58
#